data_d2fbe3bb826e82a42aeffc750d651076
#
_entry.id   d2fbe3bb826e82a42aeffc750d651076
#
_cell.length_a   1.000
_cell.length_b   1.000
_cell.length_c   1.000
_cell.angle_alpha   90.00
_cell.angle_beta   90.00
_cell.angle_gamma   90.00
#
_symmetry.space_group_name_H-M   'P 1'
#
loop_
_entity.id
_entity.type
_entity.pdbx_description
1 polymer ?
#
loop_
_entity_poly.entity_id
_entity_poly.type
_entity_poly.pdbx_seq_one_letter_code
_entity_poly.pdbx_strand_id
1 'polypeptide(L)'
;MNLVAAHYRTGETWEFRLSERRVLSRRRVRAKAEAVFGPGFVDLQCNGYKGVDFNHPDDSAEVCAEAVRALWETGVAHVLPTLITTSKAWFRENISQLNEALALRKHFAA
;
A
#
# COMPACT_ATOMS: atom_id res chain seq x y z
N MET A 1 9.95 13.73 -12.26
CA MET A 1 8.79 14.58 -11.88
C MET A 1 9.19 15.47 -10.70
N ASN A 2 8.72 16.71 -10.67
CA ASN A 2 8.87 17.57 -9.50
C ASN A 2 7.51 17.69 -8.81
N LEU A 3 7.52 17.72 -7.48
CA LEU A 3 6.33 17.85 -6.64
C LEU A 3 6.62 18.87 -5.54
N VAL A 4 5.72 19.82 -5.34
CA VAL A 4 5.76 20.76 -4.21
C VAL A 4 4.68 20.35 -3.20
N ALA A 5 5.10 19.91 -2.01
CA ALA A 5 4.19 19.40 -1.01
C ALA A 5 4.48 19.93 0.39
N ALA A 6 3.41 20.08 1.18
CA ALA A 6 3.49 20.48 2.58
C ALA A 6 3.62 19.26 3.49
N HIS A 7 4.48 19.33 4.47
CA HIS A 7 4.59 18.30 5.50
C HIS A 7 3.34 18.29 6.38
N TYR A 8 2.69 17.13 6.51
CA TYR A 8 1.38 16.98 7.17
C TYR A 8 1.31 17.52 8.61
N ARG A 9 2.43 17.49 9.34
CA ARG A 9 2.51 17.88 10.75
C ARG A 9 2.96 19.33 10.94
N THR A 10 3.97 19.78 10.16
CA THR A 10 4.61 21.08 10.37
C THR A 10 4.10 22.16 9.42
N GLY A 11 3.42 21.79 8.34
CA GLY A 11 3.02 22.69 7.27
C GLY A 11 4.19 23.21 6.41
N GLU A 12 5.43 22.83 6.72
CA GLU A 12 6.59 23.23 5.94
C GLU A 12 6.51 22.71 4.52
N THR A 13 6.78 23.59 3.55
CA THR A 13 6.68 23.23 2.14
C THR A 13 8.03 22.83 1.57
N TRP A 14 8.04 21.72 0.87
CA TRP A 14 9.20 21.11 0.28
C TRP A 14 8.98 20.83 -1.20
N GLU A 15 10.00 21.05 -2.00
CA GLU A 15 10.07 20.59 -3.37
C GLU A 15 10.85 19.30 -3.42
N PHE A 16 10.25 18.29 -4.03
CA PHE A 16 10.81 16.96 -4.24
C PHE A 16 11.10 16.77 -5.72
N ARG A 17 12.27 16.23 -6.02
CA ARG A 17 12.57 15.66 -7.32
C ARG A 17 12.43 14.15 -7.22
N LEU A 18 11.50 13.59 -7.98
CA LEU A 18 11.12 12.19 -7.89
C LEU A 18 11.51 11.47 -9.19
N SER A 19 11.98 10.23 -9.06
CA SER A 19 11.91 9.19 -10.09
C SER A 19 10.68 8.32 -9.82
N GLU A 20 10.44 7.30 -10.67
CA GLU A 20 9.33 6.37 -10.47
C GLU A 20 9.35 5.65 -9.10
N ARG A 21 10.51 5.52 -8.49
CA ARG A 21 10.71 4.71 -7.27
C ARG A 21 11.44 5.40 -6.13
N ARG A 22 11.98 6.60 -6.33
CA ARG A 22 12.87 7.24 -5.35
C ARG A 22 12.69 8.74 -5.30
N VAL A 23 12.85 9.28 -4.11
CA VAL A 23 13.12 10.71 -3.93
C VAL A 23 14.59 10.94 -4.26
N LEU A 24 14.85 11.62 -5.38
CA LEU A 24 16.20 11.93 -5.85
C LEU A 24 16.83 13.10 -5.09
N SER A 25 16.01 14.11 -4.77
CA SER A 25 16.42 15.24 -3.94
C SER A 25 15.20 15.90 -3.31
N ARG A 26 15.43 16.64 -2.24
CA ARG A 26 14.44 17.49 -1.59
C ARG A 26 15.07 18.80 -1.14
N ARG A 27 14.30 19.89 -1.21
CA ARG A 27 14.68 21.19 -0.65
C ARG A 27 13.46 21.90 -0.08
N ARG A 28 13.65 22.65 0.99
CA ARG A 28 12.61 23.50 1.57
C ARG A 28 12.39 24.71 0.67
N VAL A 29 11.13 25.05 0.42
CA VAL A 29 10.75 26.17 -0.45
C VAL A 29 9.66 27.02 0.19
N ARG A 30 9.55 28.27 -0.28
CA ARG A 30 8.42 29.15 0.03
C ARG A 30 7.52 29.22 -1.18
N ALA A 31 6.74 28.20 -1.38
CA ALA A 31 5.81 28.07 -2.51
C ALA A 31 4.47 27.52 -2.04
N LYS A 32 3.42 27.71 -2.84
CA LYS A 32 2.12 27.09 -2.56
C LYS A 32 2.25 25.58 -2.76
N ALA A 33 1.87 24.81 -1.76
CA ALA A 33 1.87 23.36 -1.85
C ALA A 33 0.71 22.88 -2.74
N GLU A 34 1.01 21.88 -3.56
CA GLU A 34 0.06 21.20 -4.45
C GLU A 34 -0.50 19.92 -3.80
N ALA A 35 0.23 19.40 -2.81
CA ALA A 35 -0.11 18.18 -2.10
C ALA A 35 0.35 18.23 -0.65
N VAL A 36 -0.02 17.22 0.13
CA VAL A 36 0.49 16.98 1.48
C VAL A 36 1.30 15.70 1.46
N PHE A 37 2.44 15.69 2.15
CA PHE A 37 3.25 14.50 2.32
C PHE A 37 3.41 14.14 3.81
N GLY A 38 3.54 12.85 4.06
CA GLY A 38 3.77 12.27 5.38
C GLY A 38 4.20 10.81 5.26
N PRO A 39 4.38 10.11 6.39
CA PRO A 39 4.56 8.67 6.35
C PRO A 39 3.29 8.00 5.81
N GLY A 40 3.45 6.90 5.07
CA GLY A 40 2.31 6.08 4.65
C GLY A 40 1.60 5.47 5.85
N PHE A 41 0.31 5.20 5.70
CA PHE A 41 -0.48 4.54 6.73
C PHE A 41 -0.09 3.08 6.86
N VAL A 42 -0.26 2.56 8.07
CA VAL A 42 -0.14 1.12 8.37
C VAL A 42 -1.53 0.62 8.74
N ASP A 43 -2.06 -0.26 7.90
CA ASP A 43 -3.31 -0.96 8.20
C ASP A 43 -2.97 -2.24 8.97
N LEU A 44 -3.29 -2.23 10.26
CA LEU A 44 -2.95 -3.32 11.18
C LEU A 44 -3.91 -4.51 11.10
N GLN A 45 -5.06 -4.34 10.43
CA GLN A 45 -6.07 -5.38 10.32
C GLN A 45 -6.90 -5.17 9.06
N CYS A 46 -6.56 -5.88 7.99
CA CYS A 46 -7.26 -5.83 6.72
C CYS A 46 -7.78 -7.21 6.34
N ASN A 47 -9.08 -7.36 6.27
CA ASN A 47 -9.72 -8.63 5.89
C ASN A 47 -9.94 -8.73 4.37
N GLY A 48 -9.79 -7.62 3.65
CA GLY A 48 -9.97 -7.53 2.22
C GLY A 48 -10.15 -6.09 1.75
N TYR A 49 -10.21 -5.86 0.44
CA TYR A 49 -10.41 -4.53 -0.13
C TYR A 49 -11.03 -4.61 -1.53
N LYS A 50 -11.88 -3.63 -1.88
CA LYS A 50 -12.56 -3.52 -3.18
C LYS A 50 -13.27 -4.81 -3.62
N GLY A 51 -13.96 -5.47 -2.70
CA GLY A 51 -14.72 -6.69 -2.98
C GLY A 51 -13.90 -7.99 -2.94
N VAL A 52 -12.61 -7.91 -2.71
CA VAL A 52 -11.75 -9.07 -2.45
C VAL A 52 -11.75 -9.36 -0.96
N ASP A 53 -12.01 -10.60 -0.57
CA ASP A 53 -11.97 -11.09 0.81
C ASP A 53 -10.77 -12.02 0.98
N PHE A 54 -9.79 -11.62 1.77
CA PHE A 54 -8.59 -12.44 2.04
C PHE A 54 -8.91 -13.74 2.79
N ASN A 55 -10.15 -13.90 3.23
CA ASN A 55 -10.62 -15.12 3.89
C ASN A 55 -11.39 -16.04 2.94
N HIS A 56 -11.54 -15.66 1.67
CA HIS A 56 -12.25 -16.46 0.69
C HIS A 56 -11.27 -17.28 -0.16
N PRO A 57 -11.33 -18.62 -0.12
CA PRO A 57 -10.35 -19.45 -0.80
C PRO A 57 -10.46 -19.43 -2.34
N ASP A 58 -11.58 -18.94 -2.88
CA ASP A 58 -11.80 -18.86 -4.33
C ASP A 58 -11.16 -17.62 -4.98
N ASP A 59 -10.69 -16.64 -4.19
CA ASP A 59 -9.96 -15.50 -4.71
C ASP A 59 -8.53 -15.92 -5.04
N SER A 60 -8.08 -15.68 -6.27
CA SER A 60 -6.73 -16.03 -6.67
C SER A 60 -5.66 -15.12 -6.03
N ALA A 61 -4.43 -15.58 -6.02
CA ALA A 61 -3.29 -14.79 -5.52
C ALA A 61 -3.14 -13.46 -6.27
N GLU A 62 -3.44 -13.43 -7.58
CA GLU A 62 -3.42 -12.22 -8.40
C GLU A 62 -4.48 -11.22 -7.95
N VAL A 63 -5.70 -11.69 -7.68
CA VAL A 63 -6.81 -10.87 -7.18
C VAL A 63 -6.46 -10.26 -5.82
N CYS A 64 -5.91 -11.06 -4.91
CA CYS A 64 -5.42 -10.58 -3.62
C CYS A 64 -4.29 -9.53 -3.77
N ALA A 65 -3.36 -9.75 -4.69
CA ALA A 65 -2.26 -8.82 -4.96
C ALA A 65 -2.78 -7.48 -5.53
N GLU A 66 -3.77 -7.50 -6.42
CA GLU A 66 -4.41 -6.29 -6.95
C GLU A 66 -5.18 -5.52 -5.86
N ALA A 67 -5.84 -6.20 -4.93
CA ALA A 67 -6.48 -5.55 -3.79
C ALA A 67 -5.46 -4.81 -2.91
N VAL A 68 -4.31 -5.42 -2.63
CA VAL A 68 -3.21 -4.78 -1.90
C VAL A 68 -2.66 -3.59 -2.69
N ARG A 69 -2.49 -3.70 -4.01
CA ARG A 69 -2.07 -2.58 -4.86
C ARG A 69 -3.04 -1.41 -4.77
N ALA A 70 -4.33 -1.69 -4.82
CA ALA A 70 -5.35 -0.67 -4.71
C ALA A 70 -5.38 0.05 -3.35
N LEU A 71 -4.93 -0.60 -2.26
CA LEU A 71 -4.75 0.03 -0.96
C LEU A 71 -3.64 1.08 -0.99
N TRP A 72 -2.58 0.90 -1.78
CA TRP A 72 -1.51 1.90 -1.91
C TRP A 72 -2.02 3.23 -2.47
N GLU A 73 -3.02 3.20 -3.35
CA GLU A 73 -3.64 4.41 -3.91
C GLU A 73 -4.36 5.25 -2.84
N THR A 74 -4.68 4.66 -1.69
CA THR A 74 -5.29 5.35 -0.54
C THR A 74 -4.26 5.90 0.46
N GLY A 75 -2.96 5.69 0.20
CA GLY A 75 -1.88 6.10 1.10
C GLY A 75 -1.46 5.04 2.12
N VAL A 76 -2.04 3.84 2.08
CA VAL A 76 -1.61 2.70 2.89
C VAL A 76 -0.29 2.17 2.35
N ALA A 77 0.80 2.27 3.11
CA ALA A 77 2.13 1.78 2.73
C ALA A 77 2.39 0.34 3.19
N HIS A 78 1.76 -0.05 4.29
CA HIS A 78 1.87 -1.39 4.85
C HIS A 78 0.50 -1.92 5.23
N VAL A 79 0.22 -3.18 4.93
CA VAL A 79 -1.01 -3.86 5.28
C VAL A 79 -0.68 -5.20 5.93
N LEU A 80 -1.41 -5.52 6.99
CA LEU A 80 -1.38 -6.83 7.64
C LEU A 80 -2.69 -7.55 7.27
N PRO A 81 -2.68 -8.45 6.26
CA PRO A 81 -3.85 -9.25 5.94
C PRO A 81 -4.28 -10.07 7.16
N THR A 82 -5.56 -10.05 7.45
CA THR A 82 -6.11 -10.68 8.65
C THR A 82 -7.07 -11.78 8.25
N LEU A 83 -6.79 -13.00 8.72
CA LEU A 83 -7.67 -14.14 8.55
C LEU A 83 -8.57 -14.27 9.79
N ILE A 84 -9.86 -14.48 9.53
CA ILE A 84 -10.85 -14.75 10.57
C ILE A 84 -10.85 -16.23 10.95
N THR A 85 -11.51 -16.57 12.05
CA THR A 85 -11.69 -17.96 12.50
C THR A 85 -12.41 -18.76 11.42
N THR A 86 -11.77 -19.86 10.99
CA THR A 86 -12.26 -20.75 9.97
C THR A 86 -11.76 -22.18 10.19
N SER A 87 -12.09 -23.12 9.29
CA SER A 87 -11.56 -24.48 9.36
C SER A 87 -10.04 -24.49 9.17
N LYS A 88 -9.35 -25.49 9.73
CA LYS A 88 -7.90 -25.65 9.56
C LYS A 88 -7.49 -25.80 8.09
N ALA A 89 -8.32 -26.42 7.27
CA ALA A 89 -8.07 -26.60 5.85
C ALA A 89 -8.11 -25.24 5.12
N TRP A 90 -9.17 -24.48 5.30
CA TRP A 90 -9.33 -23.14 4.71
C TRP A 90 -8.28 -22.15 5.17
N PHE A 91 -7.92 -22.19 6.47
CA PHE A 91 -6.85 -21.35 7.01
C PHE A 91 -5.51 -21.59 6.30
N ARG A 92 -5.17 -22.87 6.05
CA ARG A 92 -3.93 -23.22 5.32
C ARG A 92 -3.95 -22.76 3.87
N GLU A 93 -5.08 -22.92 3.21
CA GLU A 93 -5.28 -22.53 1.82
C GLU A 93 -5.18 -21.01 1.67
N ASN A 94 -5.88 -20.23 2.51
CA ASN A 94 -5.82 -18.78 2.50
C ASN A 94 -4.41 -18.25 2.80
N ILE A 95 -3.66 -18.86 3.73
CA ILE A 95 -2.26 -18.48 3.98
C ILE A 95 -1.38 -18.78 2.76
N SER A 96 -1.56 -19.91 2.09
CA SER A 96 -0.82 -20.24 0.87
C SER A 96 -1.04 -19.18 -0.20
N GLN A 97 -2.28 -18.84 -0.45
CA GLN A 97 -2.72 -17.82 -1.40
C GLN A 97 -2.13 -16.44 -1.10
N LEU A 98 -2.18 -16.01 0.16
CA LEU A 98 -1.60 -14.73 0.57
C LEU A 98 -0.08 -14.71 0.42
N ASN A 99 0.60 -15.83 0.65
CA ASN A 99 2.04 -15.93 0.41
C ASN A 99 2.39 -15.84 -1.09
N GLU A 100 1.59 -16.44 -1.94
CA GLU A 100 1.72 -16.30 -3.40
C GLU A 100 1.47 -14.86 -3.85
N ALA A 101 0.41 -14.22 -3.34
CA ALA A 101 0.12 -12.81 -3.59
C ALA A 101 1.28 -11.89 -3.16
N LEU A 102 1.92 -12.17 -2.02
CA LEU A 102 3.10 -11.45 -1.56
C LEU A 102 4.31 -11.62 -2.49
N ALA A 103 4.46 -12.79 -3.11
CA ALA A 103 5.50 -13.04 -4.12
C ALA A 103 5.24 -12.22 -5.40
N LEU A 104 4.00 -12.15 -5.85
CA LEU A 104 3.57 -11.36 -7.02
C LEU A 104 3.77 -9.85 -6.81
N ARG A 105 3.68 -9.35 -5.57
CA ARG A 105 3.93 -7.94 -5.23
C ARG A 105 5.25 -7.41 -5.76
N LYS A 106 6.28 -8.25 -5.89
CA LYS A 106 7.58 -7.86 -6.43
C LYS A 106 7.48 -7.36 -7.88
N HIS A 107 6.48 -7.79 -8.62
CA HIS A 107 6.22 -7.37 -10.00
C HIS A 107 5.51 -6.01 -10.06
N PHE A 108 4.73 -5.65 -9.05
CA PHE A 108 4.07 -4.33 -8.98
C PHE A 108 5.01 -3.21 -8.50
N ALA A 109 6.09 -3.57 -7.82
CA ALA A 109 7.12 -2.64 -7.36
C ALA A 109 8.17 -2.33 -8.44
N ALA A 110 7.94 -2.77 -9.67
CA ALA A 110 8.84 -2.58 -10.80
C ALA A 110 8.64 -1.24 -11.52
#